data_2a24901452ed12fcfbb2342fcbdcbeb8
#
_entry.id   2a24901452ed12fcfbb2342fcbdcbeb8
#
_cell.length_a   1.000
_cell.length_b   1.000
_cell.length_c   1.000
_cell.angle_alpha   90.00
_cell.angle_beta   90.00
_cell.angle_gamma   90.00
#
_symmetry.space_group_name_H-M   'P 1'
#
loop_
_entity.id
_entity.type
_entity.pdbx_description
1 polymer ?
#
loop_
_entity_poly.entity_id
_entity_poly.type
_entity_poly.pdbx_seq_one_letter_code
_entity_poly.pdbx_strand_id
1 'polypeptide(L)'
;MHFSTIFAATALVGAAFAEEHLVAVGTKAGEIVFKPDSIKAAEGDTVTFRFWPKNHSVAQASFGAPCQPLNNGFWSGFVPTTNTQAVANTTFTYEVTNASAPIWFYCTQGQHCQGGMVGVINPPATGERTLAAFKNASSRATSNVSPTSTAGTGGNITENGTSTSGSPSSSASGAVQSTGAASHLTGSVAFAGLSGLFTYFLL
;
A
#
# COMPACT_ATOMS: atom_id res chain seq x y z
N MET A 1 49.39 -35.65 -16.76
CA MET A 1 48.18 -35.75 -15.94
C MET A 1 47.73 -34.36 -15.59
N HIS A 2 46.64 -33.85 -16.25
CA HIS A 2 46.14 -32.51 -16.01
C HIS A 2 44.93 -32.61 -15.06
N PHE A 3 45.07 -32.07 -13.86
CA PHE A 3 43.94 -31.94 -12.93
C PHE A 3 43.17 -30.64 -13.22
N SER A 4 41.99 -30.78 -13.79
CA SER A 4 41.07 -29.63 -13.95
C SER A 4 40.32 -29.45 -12.63
N THR A 5 40.62 -28.38 -11.93
CA THR A 5 39.87 -27.93 -10.73
C THR A 5 38.64 -27.19 -11.20
N ILE A 6 37.46 -27.79 -10.99
CA ILE A 6 36.18 -27.14 -11.23
C ILE A 6 35.85 -26.31 -9.99
N PHE A 7 35.88 -24.97 -10.09
CA PHE A 7 35.37 -24.08 -9.07
C PHE A 7 33.83 -24.00 -9.20
N ALA A 8 33.13 -24.59 -8.26
CA ALA A 8 31.70 -24.40 -8.13
C ALA A 8 31.43 -23.04 -7.44
N ALA A 9 31.00 -22.05 -8.20
CA ALA A 9 30.52 -20.78 -7.64
C ALA A 9 29.13 -20.97 -7.06
N THR A 10 29.01 -21.03 -5.74
CA THR A 10 27.71 -20.96 -5.04
C THR A 10 27.19 -19.52 -5.09
N ALA A 11 26.19 -19.26 -5.92
CA ALA A 11 25.45 -18.02 -5.90
C ALA A 11 24.58 -17.97 -4.62
N LEU A 12 24.92 -17.09 -3.69
CA LEU A 12 24.07 -16.72 -2.56
C LEU A 12 22.91 -15.91 -3.11
N VAL A 13 21.74 -16.54 -3.25
CA VAL A 13 20.48 -15.84 -3.50
C VAL A 13 20.07 -15.19 -2.18
N GLY A 14 20.36 -13.89 -2.02
CA GLY A 14 19.87 -13.09 -0.92
C GLY A 14 18.35 -12.99 -1.02
N ALA A 15 17.61 -13.42 0.02
CA ALA A 15 16.19 -13.13 0.14
C ALA A 15 16.02 -11.62 0.33
N ALA A 16 15.41 -10.94 -0.65
CA ALA A 16 14.96 -9.56 -0.47
C ALA A 16 13.72 -9.61 0.42
N PHE A 17 13.79 -8.98 1.58
CA PHE A 17 12.63 -8.76 2.44
C PHE A 17 11.92 -7.48 1.97
N ALA A 18 10.58 -7.52 1.88
CA ALA A 18 9.75 -6.33 1.64
C ALA A 18 9.95 -5.32 2.77
N GLU A 19 10.25 -4.06 2.43
CA GLU A 19 10.41 -2.97 3.38
C GLU A 19 9.08 -2.22 3.55
N GLU A 20 8.80 -1.74 4.78
CA GLU A 20 7.66 -0.88 5.05
C GLU A 20 8.12 0.59 5.09
N HIS A 21 7.52 1.43 4.24
CA HIS A 21 7.72 2.88 4.21
C HIS A 21 6.53 3.58 4.86
N LEU A 22 6.76 4.32 5.97
CA LEU A 22 5.71 5.03 6.67
C LEU A 22 5.54 6.45 6.13
N VAL A 23 4.31 6.86 5.85
CA VAL A 23 3.93 8.20 5.43
C VAL A 23 2.90 8.79 6.39
N ALA A 24 3.24 9.88 7.05
CA ALA A 24 2.27 10.65 7.82
C ALA A 24 1.35 11.45 6.88
N VAL A 25 0.05 11.30 7.06
CA VAL A 25 -1.01 12.02 6.34
C VAL A 25 -1.54 13.12 7.25
N GLY A 26 -1.11 14.35 7.04
CA GLY A 26 -1.20 15.43 8.00
C GLY A 26 -0.12 15.33 9.08
N THR A 27 -0.18 16.21 10.06
CA THR A 27 0.70 16.22 11.24
C THR A 27 -0.09 16.52 12.52
N LYS A 28 0.53 16.23 13.68
CA LYS A 28 -0.03 16.60 14.98
C LYS A 28 -0.32 18.10 15.09
N ALA A 29 0.48 18.95 14.43
CA ALA A 29 0.28 20.40 14.37
C ALA A 29 -0.85 20.84 13.44
N GLY A 30 -1.48 19.89 12.72
CA GLY A 30 -2.58 20.16 11.79
C GLY A 30 -2.14 20.68 10.42
N GLU A 31 -0.86 20.46 10.04
CA GLU A 31 -0.37 20.77 8.69
C GLU A 31 -1.04 19.85 7.66
N ILE A 32 -1.39 20.39 6.50
CA ILE A 32 -1.98 19.67 5.37
C ILE A 32 -0.88 19.18 4.42
N VAL A 33 -0.15 18.15 4.82
CA VAL A 33 1.03 17.61 4.10
C VAL A 33 1.06 16.08 4.14
N PHE A 34 1.84 15.47 3.25
CA PHE A 34 2.39 14.13 3.43
C PHE A 34 3.83 14.24 3.91
N LYS A 35 4.25 13.40 4.87
CA LYS A 35 5.64 13.35 5.37
C LYS A 35 6.11 11.89 5.50
N PRO A 36 7.09 11.47 4.69
CA PRO A 36 7.65 12.18 3.53
C PRO A 36 6.64 12.29 2.38
N ASP A 37 6.85 13.25 1.48
CA ASP A 37 6.05 13.45 0.27
C ASP A 37 6.71 12.85 -0.99
N SER A 38 7.92 12.30 -0.84
CA SER A 38 8.68 11.60 -1.87
C SER A 38 9.31 10.35 -1.25
N ILE A 39 8.98 9.19 -1.81
CA ILE A 39 9.40 7.88 -1.31
C ILE A 39 10.14 7.15 -2.42
N LYS A 40 11.22 6.44 -2.08
CA LYS A 40 11.83 5.40 -2.92
C LYS A 40 11.47 4.06 -2.32
N ALA A 41 10.92 3.16 -3.14
CA ALA A 41 10.49 1.82 -2.72
C ALA A 41 10.77 0.82 -3.84
N ALA A 42 11.15 -0.38 -3.48
CA ALA A 42 11.31 -1.51 -4.40
C ALA A 42 9.97 -2.15 -4.73
N GLU A 43 9.94 -3.01 -5.72
CA GLU A 43 8.79 -3.88 -5.98
C GLU A 43 8.65 -4.88 -4.85
N GLY A 44 7.43 -5.04 -4.34
CA GLY A 44 7.11 -5.83 -3.15
C GLY A 44 7.15 -5.05 -1.84
N ASP A 45 7.76 -3.85 -1.79
CA ASP A 45 7.68 -3.00 -0.61
C ASP A 45 6.27 -2.48 -0.37
N THR A 46 6.00 -2.06 0.85
CA THR A 46 4.72 -1.45 1.23
C THR A 46 4.88 0.01 1.63
N VAL A 47 3.89 0.83 1.28
CA VAL A 47 3.79 2.22 1.72
C VAL A 47 2.55 2.34 2.61
N THR A 48 2.77 2.55 3.90
CA THR A 48 1.71 2.63 4.91
C THR A 48 1.44 4.09 5.29
N PHE A 49 0.22 4.54 5.03
CA PHE A 49 -0.27 5.88 5.32
C PHE A 49 -0.93 5.93 6.69
N ARG A 50 -0.42 6.79 7.58
CA ARG A 50 -0.90 6.98 8.95
C ARG A 50 -1.54 8.36 9.10
N PHE A 51 -2.83 8.39 9.40
CA PHE A 51 -3.64 9.62 9.39
C PHE A 51 -3.58 10.36 10.72
N TRP A 52 -3.16 11.63 10.65
CA TRP A 52 -3.15 12.57 11.77
C TRP A 52 -4.48 13.35 11.83
N PRO A 53 -4.71 14.13 12.93
CA PRO A 53 -5.96 14.87 13.12
C PRO A 53 -6.42 15.70 11.92
N LYS A 54 -7.70 15.90 11.85
CA LYS A 54 -8.58 16.38 10.79
C LYS A 54 -9.11 15.24 9.92
N ASN A 55 -9.68 15.57 8.79
CA ASN A 55 -10.12 14.60 7.80
C ASN A 55 -9.15 14.59 6.64
N HIS A 56 -8.60 13.44 6.36
CA HIS A 56 -7.62 13.24 5.29
C HIS A 56 -7.96 11.99 4.48
N SER A 57 -7.30 11.85 3.35
CA SER A 57 -7.39 10.69 2.49
C SER A 57 -6.13 10.56 1.64
N VAL A 58 -6.00 9.42 0.96
CA VAL A 58 -4.97 9.20 -0.06
C VAL A 58 -5.62 8.60 -1.29
N ALA A 59 -5.45 9.24 -2.44
CA ALA A 59 -5.90 8.74 -3.74
C ALA A 59 -4.77 8.84 -4.76
N GLN A 60 -4.72 7.86 -5.66
CA GLN A 60 -3.77 7.87 -6.77
C GLN A 60 -4.23 8.86 -7.86
N ALA A 61 -3.25 9.56 -8.44
CA ALA A 61 -3.45 10.48 -9.56
C ALA A 61 -2.52 10.14 -10.72
N SER A 62 -2.75 10.74 -11.88
CA SER A 62 -1.74 10.85 -12.92
C SER A 62 -0.95 12.16 -12.78
N PHE A 63 0.30 12.19 -13.28
CA PHE A 63 1.10 13.42 -13.28
C PHE A 63 0.41 14.58 -14.02
N GLY A 64 -0.23 14.27 -15.15
CA GLY A 64 -0.88 15.28 -16.00
C GLY A 64 -2.24 15.76 -15.50
N ALA A 65 -2.82 15.11 -14.48
CA ALA A 65 -4.11 15.47 -13.90
C ALA A 65 -4.04 15.39 -12.36
N PRO A 66 -3.31 16.35 -11.71
CA PRO A 66 -3.30 16.42 -10.26
C PRO A 66 -4.69 16.74 -9.71
N CYS A 67 -4.96 16.33 -8.48
CA CYS A 67 -6.25 16.50 -7.80
C CYS A 67 -7.43 15.80 -8.50
N GLN A 68 -7.15 14.87 -9.43
CA GLN A 68 -8.13 14.03 -10.10
C GLN A 68 -7.77 12.56 -9.86
N PRO A 69 -8.76 11.68 -9.60
CA PRO A 69 -8.48 10.27 -9.36
C PRO A 69 -8.03 9.57 -10.64
N LEU A 70 -7.03 8.71 -10.51
CA LEU A 70 -6.65 7.79 -11.58
C LEU A 70 -7.68 6.66 -11.66
N ASN A 71 -8.14 6.34 -12.87
CA ASN A 71 -9.00 5.18 -13.09
C ASN A 71 -8.29 3.90 -12.61
N ASN A 72 -8.98 3.11 -11.79
CA ASN A 72 -8.43 1.93 -11.12
C ASN A 72 -7.22 2.21 -10.20
N GLY A 73 -6.99 3.47 -9.84
CA GLY A 73 -6.00 3.85 -8.85
C GLY A 73 -6.43 3.49 -7.42
N PHE A 74 -5.47 3.52 -6.51
CA PHE A 74 -5.78 3.25 -5.11
C PHE A 74 -6.56 4.39 -4.44
N TRP A 75 -7.36 4.01 -3.42
CA TRP A 75 -8.18 4.92 -2.65
C TRP A 75 -8.33 4.47 -1.20
N SER A 76 -7.87 5.28 -0.25
CA SER A 76 -8.01 4.99 1.19
C SER A 76 -9.42 5.17 1.74
N GLY A 77 -10.28 5.91 1.06
CA GLY A 77 -11.42 6.53 1.72
C GLY A 77 -11.00 7.74 2.57
N PHE A 78 -11.97 8.42 3.18
CA PHE A 78 -11.72 9.45 4.17
C PHE A 78 -11.49 8.82 5.54
N VAL A 79 -10.45 9.27 6.24
CA VAL A 79 -10.11 8.85 7.61
C VAL A 79 -10.17 10.06 8.54
N PRO A 80 -11.35 10.36 9.14
CA PRO A 80 -11.48 11.42 10.10
C PRO A 80 -10.83 11.03 11.43
N THR A 81 -10.02 11.93 11.99
CA THR A 81 -9.36 11.74 13.27
C THR A 81 -9.71 12.90 14.19
N THR A 82 -10.50 12.63 15.21
CA THR A 82 -10.99 13.63 16.17
C THR A 82 -10.03 13.87 17.33
N ASN A 83 -9.21 12.86 17.68
CA ASN A 83 -8.19 13.00 18.71
C ASN A 83 -7.02 13.84 18.20
N THR A 84 -6.90 15.08 18.68
CA THR A 84 -5.86 16.03 18.25
C THR A 84 -4.45 15.66 18.72
N GLN A 85 -4.28 14.61 19.52
CA GLN A 85 -2.99 14.22 20.11
C GLN A 85 -2.43 12.90 19.54
N ALA A 86 -3.22 12.18 18.76
CA ALA A 86 -2.84 10.85 18.25
C ALA A 86 -3.18 10.68 16.77
N VAL A 87 -2.52 9.72 16.14
CA VAL A 87 -2.89 9.20 14.82
C VAL A 87 -4.18 8.39 14.90
N ALA A 88 -4.90 8.26 13.80
CA ALA A 88 -6.02 7.34 13.69
C ALA A 88 -5.56 5.88 13.92
N ASN A 89 -6.47 5.06 14.43
CA ASN A 89 -6.26 3.60 14.48
C ASN A 89 -6.36 2.97 13.09
N THR A 90 -6.90 3.70 12.13
CA THR A 90 -7.02 3.30 10.73
C THR A 90 -5.75 3.68 9.98
N THR A 91 -5.19 2.73 9.24
CA THR A 91 -4.11 2.93 8.29
C THR A 91 -4.54 2.45 6.91
N PHE A 92 -3.89 2.98 5.88
CA PHE A 92 -4.02 2.48 4.51
C PHE A 92 -2.65 2.07 4.00
N THR A 93 -2.52 0.84 3.51
CA THR A 93 -1.25 0.29 3.00
C THR A 93 -1.39 -0.03 1.52
N TYR A 94 -0.46 0.50 0.72
CA TYR A 94 -0.30 0.22 -0.69
C TYR A 94 0.95 -0.64 -0.91
N GLU A 95 0.83 -1.74 -1.66
CA GLU A 95 1.97 -2.57 -2.09
C GLU A 95 2.51 -2.06 -3.44
N VAL A 96 3.81 -1.85 -3.52
CA VAL A 96 4.48 -1.38 -4.74
C VAL A 96 4.62 -2.55 -5.71
N THR A 97 3.72 -2.63 -6.68
CA THR A 97 3.71 -3.70 -7.69
C THR A 97 4.58 -3.39 -8.92
N ASN A 98 5.03 -2.14 -9.08
CA ASN A 98 5.92 -1.71 -10.14
C ASN A 98 6.78 -0.54 -9.66
N ALA A 99 8.06 -0.80 -9.39
CA ALA A 99 9.01 0.22 -8.94
C ALA A 99 9.59 1.08 -10.09
N SER A 100 9.38 0.69 -11.36
CA SER A 100 9.93 1.38 -12.53
C SER A 100 9.11 2.61 -12.94
N ALA A 101 7.87 2.74 -12.47
CA ALA A 101 6.98 3.84 -12.79
C ALA A 101 6.70 4.72 -11.56
N PRO A 102 6.65 6.06 -11.71
CA PRO A 102 6.27 6.95 -10.62
C PRO A 102 4.79 6.81 -10.30
N ILE A 103 4.46 6.77 -9.01
CA ILE A 103 3.10 6.68 -8.50
C ILE A 103 2.78 7.98 -7.78
N TRP A 104 1.93 8.81 -8.40
CA TRP A 104 1.51 10.12 -7.89
C TRP A 104 0.28 9.97 -7.02
N PHE A 105 0.20 10.70 -5.92
CA PHE A 105 -0.94 10.65 -5.01
C PHE A 105 -1.26 12.02 -4.40
N TYR A 106 -2.47 12.15 -3.87
CA TYR A 106 -2.97 13.40 -3.30
C TYR A 106 -4.02 13.14 -2.21
N CYS A 107 -4.30 14.18 -1.41
CA CYS A 107 -5.42 14.19 -0.47
C CYS A 107 -6.65 14.83 -1.13
N THR A 108 -7.79 14.13 -1.08
CA THR A 108 -9.02 14.58 -1.74
C THR A 108 -9.89 15.50 -0.87
N GLN A 109 -9.47 15.77 0.37
CA GLN A 109 -10.25 16.59 1.30
C GLN A 109 -10.22 18.08 0.91
N GLY A 110 -11.38 18.65 0.69
CA GLY A 110 -11.53 20.10 0.44
C GLY A 110 -10.53 20.61 -0.60
N GLN A 111 -9.72 21.60 -0.23
CA GLN A 111 -8.66 22.16 -1.08
C GLN A 111 -7.25 21.70 -0.69
N HIS A 112 -7.12 20.53 -0.01
CA HIS A 112 -5.82 20.07 0.45
C HIS A 112 -4.86 19.81 -0.71
N CYS A 113 -5.35 19.24 -1.81
CA CYS A 113 -4.51 18.99 -3.00
C CYS A 113 -3.97 20.30 -3.58
N GLN A 114 -4.83 21.31 -3.78
CA GLN A 114 -4.42 22.62 -4.28
C GLN A 114 -3.50 23.35 -3.29
N GLY A 115 -3.63 23.06 -2.00
CA GLY A 115 -2.72 23.51 -0.94
C GLY A 115 -1.38 22.79 -0.92
N GLY A 116 -1.12 21.87 -1.86
CA GLY A 116 0.15 21.16 -1.99
C GLY A 116 0.21 19.82 -1.26
N MET A 117 -0.92 19.30 -0.75
CA MET A 117 -0.97 17.97 -0.13
C MET A 117 -1.00 16.89 -1.21
N VAL A 118 0.15 16.69 -1.82
CA VAL A 118 0.44 15.72 -2.88
C VAL A 118 1.78 15.04 -2.62
N GLY A 119 2.01 13.87 -3.23
CA GLY A 119 3.25 13.13 -3.09
C GLY A 119 3.53 12.20 -4.26
N VAL A 120 4.66 11.52 -4.20
CA VAL A 120 5.10 10.57 -5.21
C VAL A 120 5.90 9.41 -4.62
N ILE A 121 5.61 8.21 -5.04
CA ILE A 121 6.47 7.03 -4.86
C ILE A 121 7.26 6.87 -6.15
N ASN A 122 8.57 6.64 -6.02
CA ASN A 122 9.51 6.46 -7.12
C ASN A 122 9.52 7.62 -8.13
N PRO A 123 9.80 8.88 -7.69
CA PRO A 123 9.93 9.97 -8.63
C PRO A 123 11.02 9.66 -9.66
N PRO A 124 10.87 10.11 -10.93
CA PRO A 124 11.92 9.98 -11.93
C PRO A 124 13.21 10.66 -11.45
N ALA A 125 14.36 10.04 -11.75
CA ALA A 125 15.66 10.61 -11.41
C ALA A 125 16.02 11.86 -12.22
N THR A 126 15.45 11.97 -13.43
CA THR A 126 15.71 13.05 -14.38
C THR A 126 14.41 13.45 -15.11
N GLY A 127 14.43 14.62 -15.76
CA GLY A 127 13.34 15.13 -16.55
C GLY A 127 12.41 16.08 -15.80
N GLU A 128 11.32 16.50 -16.44
CA GLU A 128 10.43 17.55 -15.95
C GLU A 128 9.34 17.06 -15.00
N ARG A 129 9.13 15.73 -14.92
CA ARG A 129 8.09 15.14 -14.05
C ARG A 129 8.58 15.05 -12.60
N THR A 130 8.80 16.19 -11.98
CA THR A 130 9.26 16.31 -10.59
C THR A 130 8.11 16.51 -9.62
N LEU A 131 8.33 16.22 -8.32
CA LEU A 131 7.34 16.54 -7.27
C LEU A 131 7.05 18.05 -7.21
N ALA A 132 8.05 18.90 -7.43
CA ALA A 132 7.86 20.35 -7.48
C ALA A 132 6.93 20.77 -8.64
N ALA A 133 7.11 20.18 -9.82
CA ALA A 133 6.21 20.42 -10.96
C ALA A 133 4.79 19.91 -10.68
N PHE A 134 4.64 18.75 -10.02
CA PHE A 134 3.34 18.22 -9.63
C PHE A 134 2.64 19.11 -8.60
N LYS A 135 3.35 19.60 -7.57
CA LYS A 135 2.84 20.60 -6.61
C LYS A 135 2.40 21.90 -7.30
N ASN A 136 3.20 22.39 -8.23
CA ASN A 136 2.87 23.60 -9.00
C ASN A 136 1.63 23.38 -9.91
N ALA A 137 1.48 22.20 -10.50
CA ALA A 137 0.28 21.87 -11.26
C ALA A 137 -0.95 21.72 -10.35
N SER A 138 -0.80 21.08 -9.18
CA SER A 138 -1.90 20.92 -8.22
C SER A 138 -2.44 22.26 -7.69
N SER A 139 -1.57 23.25 -7.46
CA SER A 139 -2.01 24.58 -7.00
C SER A 139 -2.88 25.33 -8.01
N ARG A 140 -2.85 24.94 -9.27
CA ARG A 140 -3.68 25.50 -10.35
C ARG A 140 -4.91 24.66 -10.70
N ALA A 141 -5.09 23.51 -10.03
CA ALA A 141 -6.25 22.66 -10.26
C ALA A 141 -7.55 23.38 -9.86
N THR A 142 -8.55 23.33 -10.73
CA THR A 142 -9.84 24.01 -10.51
C THR A 142 -10.75 23.24 -9.56
N SER A 143 -10.47 21.96 -9.35
CA SER A 143 -11.25 21.09 -8.46
C SER A 143 -10.36 20.06 -7.78
N ASN A 144 -10.83 19.53 -6.67
CA ASN A 144 -10.26 18.38 -5.96
C ASN A 144 -11.33 17.30 -5.89
N VAL A 145 -11.13 16.20 -6.61
CA VAL A 145 -12.14 15.17 -6.83
C VAL A 145 -11.76 13.91 -6.08
N SER A 146 -12.72 13.32 -5.34
CA SER A 146 -12.56 12.02 -4.72
C SER A 146 -12.93 10.89 -5.69
N PRO A 147 -12.26 9.73 -5.61
CA PRO A 147 -12.71 8.52 -6.31
C PRO A 147 -14.15 8.16 -5.92
N THR A 148 -14.87 7.54 -6.84
CA THR A 148 -16.20 6.94 -6.59
C THR A 148 -16.12 5.46 -6.21
N SER A 149 -14.91 4.88 -6.26
CA SER A 149 -14.65 3.50 -5.84
C SER A 149 -14.80 3.34 -4.32
N THR A 150 -14.96 2.10 -3.88
CA THR A 150 -15.00 1.76 -2.45
C THR A 150 -13.69 2.09 -1.76
N ALA A 151 -13.74 2.59 -0.52
CA ALA A 151 -12.56 2.77 0.32
C ALA A 151 -11.78 1.45 0.45
N GLY A 152 -10.45 1.54 0.41
CA GLY A 152 -9.56 0.37 0.38
C GLY A 152 -9.23 -0.14 -1.02
N THR A 153 -9.88 0.38 -2.08
CA THR A 153 -9.54 -0.03 -3.45
C THR A 153 -8.05 0.13 -3.73
N GLY A 154 -7.43 -0.88 -4.31
CA GLY A 154 -6.00 -0.88 -4.68
C GLY A 154 -5.02 -0.93 -3.52
N GLY A 155 -5.49 -1.22 -2.30
CA GLY A 155 -4.67 -1.39 -1.10
C GLY A 155 -5.44 -2.06 0.03
N ASN A 156 -4.86 -2.01 1.24
CA ASN A 156 -5.43 -2.62 2.44
C ASN A 156 -5.72 -1.54 3.49
N ILE A 157 -6.94 -1.54 4.02
CA ILE A 157 -7.28 -0.76 5.22
C ILE A 157 -7.08 -1.67 6.44
N THR A 158 -6.39 -1.16 7.45
CA THR A 158 -6.25 -1.82 8.74
C THR A 158 -6.86 -0.95 9.81
N GLU A 159 -7.79 -1.49 10.57
CA GLU A 159 -8.41 -0.83 11.73
C GLU A 159 -8.13 -1.64 12.99
N ASN A 160 -7.55 -1.01 14.03
CA ASN A 160 -7.22 -1.68 15.29
C ASN A 160 -6.47 -3.03 15.12
N GLY A 161 -5.61 -3.15 14.09
CA GLY A 161 -4.88 -4.38 13.78
C GLY A 161 -5.66 -5.41 12.95
N THR A 162 -6.90 -5.14 12.55
CA THR A 162 -7.70 -5.99 11.66
C THR A 162 -7.65 -5.43 10.24
N SER A 163 -7.11 -6.20 9.29
CA SER A 163 -6.99 -5.78 7.89
C SER A 163 -8.24 -6.15 7.09
N THR A 164 -8.76 -5.19 6.32
CA THR A 164 -9.79 -5.40 5.29
C THR A 164 -9.21 -5.00 3.92
N SER A 165 -9.18 -5.96 3.00
CA SER A 165 -8.74 -5.72 1.61
C SER A 165 -9.93 -5.31 0.76
N GLY A 166 -9.86 -4.15 0.13
CA GLY A 166 -10.83 -3.72 -0.89
C GLY A 166 -10.51 -4.40 -2.23
N SER A 167 -11.06 -5.61 -2.45
CA SER A 167 -10.98 -6.25 -3.76
C SER A 167 -11.80 -5.45 -4.78
N PRO A 168 -11.31 -5.25 -6.03
CA PRO A 168 -12.15 -4.66 -7.07
C PRO A 168 -13.35 -5.56 -7.31
N SER A 169 -14.56 -5.02 -7.09
CA SER A 169 -15.82 -5.73 -7.35
C SER A 169 -15.96 -5.94 -8.86
N SER A 170 -15.61 -7.11 -9.34
CA SER A 170 -16.08 -7.60 -10.63
C SER A 170 -17.54 -8.03 -10.43
N SER A 171 -18.46 -7.20 -10.93
CA SER A 171 -19.87 -7.53 -11.02
C SER A 171 -20.05 -8.75 -11.94
N ALA A 172 -20.25 -9.93 -11.34
CA ALA A 172 -20.77 -11.09 -12.04
C ALA A 172 -22.17 -11.37 -11.46
N SER A 173 -23.19 -11.02 -12.24
CA SER A 173 -24.56 -11.51 -12.06
C SER A 173 -24.60 -13.03 -12.13
N GLY A 174 -25.34 -13.66 -11.23
CA GLY A 174 -25.66 -15.07 -11.36
C GLY A 174 -26.18 -15.66 -10.04
N ALA A 175 -27.49 -15.47 -9.80
CA ALA A 175 -28.18 -16.17 -8.75
C ALA A 175 -28.31 -17.65 -9.11
N VAL A 176 -28.00 -18.56 -8.18
CA VAL A 176 -28.79 -19.80 -7.96
C VAL A 176 -28.73 -20.16 -6.47
N GLN A 177 -29.88 -20.09 -5.89
CA GLN A 177 -30.18 -20.55 -4.54
C GLN A 177 -30.32 -22.08 -4.57
N SER A 178 -29.57 -22.79 -3.75
CA SER A 178 -29.85 -24.20 -3.46
C SER A 178 -29.80 -24.42 -1.97
N THR A 179 -30.99 -24.70 -1.43
CA THR A 179 -31.25 -25.19 -0.07
C THR A 179 -30.83 -26.65 0.02
N GLY A 180 -30.08 -27.01 1.06
CA GLY A 180 -29.78 -28.42 1.35
C GLY A 180 -29.18 -28.59 2.75
N ALA A 181 -29.91 -29.30 3.59
CA ALA A 181 -29.76 -29.47 5.03
C ALA A 181 -28.50 -30.26 5.46
N ALA A 182 -28.08 -29.92 6.65
CA ALA A 182 -27.49 -30.69 7.76
C ALA A 182 -26.79 -32.03 7.49
N SER A 183 -25.55 -32.16 8.02
CA SER A 183 -25.16 -33.28 8.87
C SER A 183 -23.88 -33.01 9.63
N HIS A 184 -23.93 -33.10 10.94
CA HIS A 184 -22.82 -33.23 11.89
C HIS A 184 -21.97 -34.46 11.58
N LEU A 185 -20.67 -34.34 11.61
CA LEU A 185 -19.77 -35.43 12.00
C LEU A 185 -18.51 -34.88 12.67
N THR A 186 -18.48 -35.06 13.96
CA THR A 186 -17.30 -34.99 14.86
C THR A 186 -16.31 -36.05 14.46
N GLY A 187 -15.06 -35.68 14.26
CA GLY A 187 -13.98 -36.62 14.02
C GLY A 187 -12.63 -36.01 14.44
N SER A 188 -12.29 -36.21 15.72
CA SER A 188 -10.94 -35.93 16.24
C SER A 188 -9.98 -36.98 15.70
N VAL A 189 -8.91 -36.56 15.02
CA VAL A 189 -7.74 -37.40 14.79
C VAL A 189 -6.50 -36.70 15.34
N ALA A 190 -6.01 -37.30 16.44
CA ALA A 190 -4.71 -37.00 17.00
C ALA A 190 -3.63 -37.60 16.08
N PHE A 191 -2.63 -36.81 15.68
CA PHE A 191 -1.37 -37.34 15.13
C PHE A 191 -0.25 -37.15 16.14
N ALA A 192 0.18 -38.30 16.65
CA ALA A 192 1.35 -38.47 17.49
C ALA A 192 2.64 -38.33 16.67
N GLY A 193 3.69 -37.85 17.32
CA GLY A 193 4.96 -37.44 16.81
C GLY A 193 5.80 -38.50 16.10
N LEU A 194 6.79 -38.00 15.39
CA LEU A 194 8.03 -38.71 15.11
C LEU A 194 9.23 -37.76 15.26
N SER A 195 9.96 -37.98 16.35
CA SER A 195 11.29 -37.42 16.61
C SER A 195 12.29 -38.04 15.67
N GLY A 196 12.96 -37.28 14.82
CA GLY A 196 14.10 -37.69 14.03
C GLY A 196 15.39 -37.09 14.58
N LEU A 197 16.19 -37.88 15.27
CA LEU A 197 17.58 -37.59 15.65
C LEU A 197 18.43 -37.43 14.38
N PHE A 198 19.10 -36.31 14.22
CA PHE A 198 20.28 -36.21 13.35
C PHE A 198 21.54 -36.23 14.20
N THR A 199 22.25 -37.34 14.11
CA THR A 199 23.60 -37.52 14.66
C THR A 199 24.62 -36.76 13.79
N TYR A 200 25.45 -35.97 14.46
CA TYR A 200 26.70 -35.39 13.94
C TYR A 200 27.68 -36.49 13.60
N PHE A 201 28.31 -36.41 12.44
CA PHE A 201 29.60 -37.02 12.16
C PHE A 201 30.60 -35.92 11.81
N LEU A 202 31.58 -35.73 12.71
CA LEU A 202 32.86 -35.10 12.46
C LEU A 202 33.82 -36.15 11.87
N LEU A 203 34.40 -35.84 10.76
CA LEU A 203 35.78 -36.18 10.37
C LEU A 203 36.18 -35.37 9.13
#